data_b6cc7ffff2e3d84a6cdeafd19778e023
#
_entry.id   b6cc7ffff2e3d84a6cdeafd19778e023
#
_cell.length_a   1.000
_cell.length_b   1.000
_cell.length_c   1.000
_cell.angle_alpha   90.00
_cell.angle_beta   90.00
_cell.angle_gamma   90.00
#
_symmetry.space_group_name_H-M   'P 1'
#
loop_
_entity.id
_entity.type
_entity.pdbx_description
1 polymer ?
#
loop_
_entity_poly.entity_id
_entity_poly.type
_entity_poly.pdbx_seq_one_letter_code
_entity_poly.pdbx_strand_id
1 'polypeptide(L)' 'MNDKPLETLLEEKELAETLQVSIGTLRSWRTEGKGPRFHRIGQMIRYAPSDVKEWLLSRQAGGGMAQVVR' A
#
# COMPACT_ATOMS: atom_id res chain seq x y z
N MET A 1 -2.11 -8.06 23.19
CA MET A 1 -1.95 -6.89 22.70
C MET A 1 -0.89 -6.80 21.71
N ASN A 2 -1.06 -6.03 20.78
CA ASN A 2 -0.12 -5.88 19.73
C ASN A 2 1.04 -5.05 20.18
N ASP A 3 2.23 -5.56 20.01
CA ASP A 3 3.40 -4.85 20.43
C ASP A 3 3.98 -3.93 19.40
N LYS A 4 3.39 -3.86 18.22
CA LYS A 4 3.94 -2.99 17.24
C LYS A 4 3.66 -1.56 17.57
N PRO A 5 4.59 -0.67 17.38
CA PRO A 5 4.31 0.74 17.59
C PRO A 5 3.37 1.23 16.51
N LEU A 6 2.64 2.27 16.83
CA LEU A 6 1.79 2.89 15.81
C LEU A 6 2.68 3.57 14.80
N GLU A 7 2.31 3.45 13.54
CA GLU A 7 3.06 4.08 12.47
C GLU A 7 2.29 5.27 11.96
N THR A 8 2.99 6.19 11.35
CA THR A 8 2.34 7.30 10.69
C THR A 8 1.65 6.76 9.45
N LEU A 9 0.36 6.98 9.36
CA LEU A 9 -0.40 6.47 8.23
C LEU A 9 -0.24 7.40 7.04
N LEU A 10 -0.34 6.83 5.85
CA LEU A 10 -0.19 7.57 4.61
C LEU A 10 -1.55 7.94 4.04
N GLU A 11 -1.62 9.13 3.48
CA GLU A 11 -2.81 9.53 2.76
C GLU A 11 -2.75 8.96 1.36
N GLU A 12 -3.89 8.90 0.69
CA GLU A 12 -3.93 8.39 -0.67
C GLU A 12 -2.92 9.08 -1.57
N LYS A 13 -2.83 10.40 -1.44
CA LYS A 13 -1.95 11.16 -2.30
C LYS A 13 -0.49 10.77 -2.07
N GLU A 14 -0.12 10.63 -0.82
CA GLU A 14 1.24 10.24 -0.50
C GLU A 14 1.57 8.85 -1.03
N LEU A 15 0.64 7.92 -0.87
CA LEU A 15 0.88 6.58 -1.35
C LEU A 15 0.95 6.54 -2.87
N ALA A 16 0.08 7.28 -3.54
CA ALA A 16 0.11 7.33 -4.99
C ALA A 16 1.47 7.81 -5.47
N GLU A 17 1.99 8.84 -4.82
CA GLU A 17 3.30 9.36 -5.19
C GLU A 17 4.39 8.34 -4.93
N THR A 18 4.31 7.66 -3.79
CA THR A 18 5.30 6.66 -3.43
C THR A 18 5.30 5.49 -4.41
N LEU A 19 4.13 5.05 -4.81
CA LEU A 19 4.01 3.94 -5.73
C LEU A 19 4.09 4.37 -7.18
N GLN A 20 4.08 5.68 -7.40
CA GLN A 20 4.14 6.24 -8.75
C GLN A 20 2.96 5.81 -9.60
N VAL A 21 1.79 5.84 -9.00
CA VAL A 21 0.55 5.58 -9.72
C VAL A 21 -0.39 6.74 -9.45
N SER A 22 -1.48 6.81 -10.20
CA SER A 22 -2.43 7.88 -9.99
C SER A 22 -3.34 7.56 -8.81
N ILE A 23 -3.92 8.60 -8.23
CA ILE A 23 -4.88 8.40 -7.14
C ILE A 23 -6.05 7.60 -7.67
N GLY A 24 -6.43 7.82 -8.93
CA GLY A 24 -7.52 7.05 -9.53
C GLY A 24 -7.22 5.57 -9.54
N THR A 25 -5.97 5.21 -9.80
CA THR A 25 -5.57 3.80 -9.79
C THR A 25 -5.74 3.22 -8.40
N LEU A 26 -5.32 3.96 -7.37
CA LEU A 26 -5.48 3.46 -6.00
C LEU A 26 -6.96 3.27 -5.66
N ARG A 27 -7.80 4.19 -6.09
CA ARG A 27 -9.22 4.10 -5.81
C ARG A 27 -9.86 2.93 -6.53
N SER A 28 -9.44 2.68 -7.76
CA SER A 28 -9.93 1.53 -8.50
C SER A 28 -9.53 0.23 -7.81
N TRP A 29 -8.29 0.15 -7.38
CA TRP A 29 -7.83 -1.04 -6.67
C TRP A 29 -8.67 -1.27 -5.42
N ARG A 30 -8.94 -0.19 -4.68
CA ARG A 30 -9.71 -0.32 -3.45
C ARG A 30 -11.11 -0.85 -3.74
N THR A 31 -11.73 -0.31 -4.77
CA THR A 31 -13.06 -0.73 -5.16
C THR A 31 -13.06 -2.19 -5.61
N GLU A 32 -11.99 -2.62 -6.26
CA GLU A 32 -11.93 -3.98 -6.79
C GLU A 32 -11.35 -4.99 -5.81
N GLY A 33 -11.04 -4.54 -4.62
CA GLY A 33 -10.45 -5.45 -3.64
C GLY A 33 -9.00 -5.78 -3.92
N LYS A 34 -8.32 -4.91 -4.63
CA LYS A 34 -6.91 -5.09 -4.93
C LYS A 34 -6.11 -4.03 -4.20
N GLY A 35 -4.82 -4.09 -4.33
CA GLY A 35 -3.97 -3.10 -3.73
C GLY A 35 -3.69 -3.36 -2.27
N PRO A 36 -2.98 -2.45 -1.63
CA PRO A 36 -2.63 -2.62 -0.22
C PRO A 36 -3.86 -2.52 0.66
N ARG A 37 -3.78 -3.13 1.83
CA ARG A 37 -4.82 -3.02 2.82
C ARG A 37 -4.93 -1.56 3.23
N PHE A 38 -6.13 -1.11 3.50
CA PHE A 38 -6.34 0.28 3.90
C PHE A 38 -7.21 0.36 5.13
N HIS A 39 -7.22 1.53 5.76
CA HIS A 39 -8.03 1.79 6.93
C HIS A 39 -8.97 2.94 6.63
N ARG A 40 -10.21 2.79 7.05
CA ARG A 40 -11.17 3.86 6.91
C ARG A 40 -11.36 4.51 8.27
N ILE A 41 -10.99 5.77 8.39
CA ILE A 41 -11.11 6.51 9.63
C ILE A 41 -12.12 7.61 9.39
N GLY A 42 -13.35 7.40 9.85
CA GLY A 42 -14.43 8.31 9.50
C GLY A 42 -14.63 8.21 8.00
N GLN A 43 -14.41 9.30 7.29
CA GLN A 43 -14.54 9.29 5.85
C GLN A 43 -13.19 9.35 5.17
N MET A 44 -12.13 9.24 5.94
CA MET A 44 -10.80 9.32 5.38
C MET A 44 -10.21 7.95 5.15
N ILE A 45 -9.42 7.82 4.11
CA ILE A 45 -8.74 6.58 3.81
C ILE A 45 -7.27 6.76 4.14
N ARG A 46 -6.71 5.80 4.85
CA ARG A 46 -5.30 5.85 5.21
C ARG A 46 -4.67 4.49 5.00
N TYR A 47 -3.38 4.49 4.73
CA TYR A 47 -2.63 3.26 4.48
C TYR A 47 -1.49 3.17 5.47
N ALA A 48 -1.31 2.02 6.08
CA ALA A 48 -0.20 1.81 7.00
C ALA A 48 1.03 1.39 6.19
N PRO A 49 2.18 2.00 6.43
CA PRO A 49 3.38 1.64 5.68
C PRO A 49 3.70 0.15 5.72
N SER A 50 3.48 -0.50 6.85
CA SER A 50 3.78 -1.92 6.94
C SER A 50 2.86 -2.75 6.07
N ASP A 51 1.60 -2.33 5.93
CA ASP A 51 0.67 -3.02 5.05
C ASP A 51 1.06 -2.84 3.59
N VAL A 52 1.54 -1.65 3.26
CA VAL A 52 1.99 -1.37 1.90
C VAL A 52 3.22 -2.21 1.57
N LYS A 53 4.13 -2.30 2.52
CA LYS A 53 5.33 -3.10 2.31
C LYS A 53 4.98 -4.56 2.10
N GLU A 54 4.06 -5.07 2.90
CA GLU A 54 3.66 -6.45 2.78
C GLU A 54 3.01 -6.72 1.43
N TRP A 55 2.17 -5.78 1.00
CA TRP A 55 1.52 -5.91 -0.29
C TRP A 55 2.54 -5.89 -1.43
N LEU A 56 3.52 -5.01 -1.34
CA LEU A 56 4.55 -4.95 -2.36
C LEU A 56 5.33 -6.25 -2.44
N LEU A 57 5.63 -6.85 -1.31
CA LEU A 57 6.32 -8.12 -1.31
C LEU A 57 5.50 -9.21 -1.95
N SER A 58 4.19 -9.16 -1.76
CA SER A 58 3.32 -10.16 -2.35
C SER A 58 3.16 -9.96 -3.85
N ARG A 59 3.51 -8.77 -4.35
CA ARG A 59 3.40 -8.47 -5.77
C ARG A 59 4.71 -8.59 -6.51
N GLN A 60 5.74 -9.09 -5.83
CA GLN A 60 7.01 -9.23 -6.45
C GLN A 60 6.90 -10.14 -7.65
N ALA A 61 7.41 -9.69 -8.76
CA ALA A 61 7.30 -10.47 -9.97
C ALA A 61 8.68 -10.91 -10.42
N GLY A 62 8.71 -11.85 -11.28
CA GLY A 62 9.97 -12.17 -11.87
C GLY A 62 10.91 -13.00 -11.05
N GLY A 63 10.43 -13.81 -10.30
CA GLY A 63 11.29 -14.75 -9.72
C GLY A 63 12.35 -14.29 -8.83
N GLY A 64 12.01 -13.52 -8.07
CA GLY A 64 12.91 -13.35 -7.05
C GLY A 64 14.08 -12.62 -7.36
N MET A 65 15.13 -13.07 -7.08
CA MET A 65 16.22 -12.40 -7.13
C MET A 65 16.53 -11.74 -8.24
N ALA A 66 16.14 -12.23 -9.08
CA ALA A 66 16.52 -11.61 -10.14
C ALA A 66 16.03 -10.31 -10.18
N GLN A 67 15.52 -10.00 -9.91
CA GLN A 67 15.17 -8.93 -10.17
C GLN A 67 15.30 -8.04 -9.56
N VAL A 68 15.61 -8.14 -9.18
CA VAL A 68 15.72 -7.31 -8.55
C VAL A 68 16.15 -6.36 -8.97
N VAL A 69 16.27 -6.27 -9.50
CA VAL A 69 16.75 -5.39 -9.77
C VAL A 69 16.43 -4.71 -10.50
N ARG A 70 16.09 -4.51 -10.74
CA ARG A 70 15.84 -3.75 -11.43
C ARG A 70 15.77 -2.93 -11.34
#